data_b66f0686562ab2f4db167509232f107a
#
_entry.id   b66f0686562ab2f4db167509232f107a
#
_cell.length_a   1.000
_cell.length_b   1.000
_cell.length_c   1.000
_cell.angle_alpha   90.00
_cell.angle_beta   90.00
_cell.angle_gamma   90.00
#
_symmetry.space_group_name_H-M   'P 1'
#
loop_
_entity.id
_entity.type
_entity.pdbx_description
1 polymer ?
#
loop_
_entity_poly.entity_id
_entity_poly.type
_entity_poly.pdbx_seq_one_letter_code
_entity_poly.pdbx_strand_id
1 'polypeptide(L)'
;MAAIKILCVDDEAAVEQLMRQYFRRKIRNGEYEFFFAQNGVDALSVMYNHPDIEIILSDINMPEMDGLTLLAKVNEMRNPALHVIMVSAYGDMVNIRQAMNNGAFDFAIKPIDMEDLSLTIDKAIERINFIHETQQEHTQLESLKKDLTTARDIQQYILPQAFPPLPEESNRLDIYASMEAAKDIGGDFYDFFRIDDDRVALVIADVCGKGIPAALFMAISRTIIRSKGMQYTDTGKCMTESNLPLVAYSADCMFVTVFYAVYNMKTGLLAYCNAGHNRPVLLHSDGTTEILPKPRNLIVGAYENASFKEDTLQLETGDTLVMYTDGVTEATNLAKEAFGLERFCTTLSSLADKSSHQIVDAVRASISDFAAGAEQSDDITMLVLKRK
;
A
#
# COMPACT_ATOMS: atom_id res chain seq x y z
N MET A 1 -8.23 3.17 -30.90
CA MET A 1 -9.37 2.64 -30.14
C MET A 1 -9.97 1.51 -30.95
N ALA A 2 -10.52 0.48 -30.33
CA ALA A 2 -11.31 -0.53 -31.04
C ALA A 2 -12.59 0.13 -31.58
N ALA A 3 -13.17 -0.45 -32.65
CA ALA A 3 -14.45 0.03 -33.17
C ALA A 3 -15.55 -0.18 -32.14
N ILE A 4 -16.42 0.79 -31.95
CA ILE A 4 -17.63 0.66 -31.11
C ILE A 4 -18.61 -0.27 -31.84
N LYS A 5 -19.04 -1.33 -31.17
CA LYS A 5 -19.95 -2.35 -31.72
C LYS A 5 -21.39 -2.02 -31.40
N ILE A 6 -22.18 -1.82 -32.45
CA ILE A 6 -23.58 -1.37 -32.38
C ILE A 6 -24.46 -2.45 -32.99
N LEU A 7 -25.43 -2.99 -32.24
CA LEU A 7 -26.46 -3.89 -32.73
C LEU A 7 -27.73 -3.08 -33.03
N CYS A 8 -28.17 -3.13 -34.26
CA CYS A 8 -29.44 -2.54 -34.68
C CYS A 8 -30.49 -3.68 -34.82
N VAL A 9 -31.59 -3.55 -34.09
CA VAL A 9 -32.69 -4.54 -34.05
C VAL A 9 -33.96 -3.89 -34.57
N ASP A 10 -34.38 -4.28 -35.75
CA ASP A 10 -35.58 -3.75 -36.42
C ASP A 10 -36.05 -4.75 -37.46
N ASP A 11 -37.37 -5.02 -37.57
CA ASP A 11 -37.91 -5.93 -38.55
C ASP A 11 -38.03 -5.32 -39.97
N GLU A 12 -37.79 -4.00 -40.08
CA GLU A 12 -37.76 -3.28 -41.35
C GLU A 12 -36.36 -3.31 -41.99
N ALA A 13 -36.16 -4.08 -43.04
CA ALA A 13 -34.88 -4.16 -43.78
C ALA A 13 -34.38 -2.79 -44.31
N ALA A 14 -35.26 -1.80 -44.45
CA ALA A 14 -34.87 -0.45 -44.83
C ALA A 14 -33.99 0.26 -43.79
N VAL A 15 -34.14 -0.06 -42.52
CA VAL A 15 -33.37 0.53 -41.40
C VAL A 15 -31.90 0.13 -41.51
N GLU A 16 -31.60 -1.14 -41.86
CA GLU A 16 -30.21 -1.56 -42.09
C GLU A 16 -29.54 -0.72 -43.19
N GLN A 17 -30.21 -0.52 -44.30
CA GLN A 17 -29.66 0.28 -45.44
C GLN A 17 -29.43 1.72 -44.99
N LEU A 18 -30.36 2.31 -44.26
CA LEU A 18 -30.27 3.67 -43.72
C LEU A 18 -29.04 3.83 -42.79
N MET A 19 -28.86 2.93 -41.82
CA MET A 19 -27.75 2.94 -40.86
C MET A 19 -26.41 2.80 -41.60
N ARG A 20 -26.28 1.83 -42.52
CA ARG A 20 -25.08 1.62 -43.31
C ARG A 20 -24.74 2.82 -44.20
N GLN A 21 -25.75 3.48 -44.78
CA GLN A 21 -25.54 4.65 -45.63
C GLN A 21 -25.13 5.88 -44.85
N TYR A 22 -25.82 6.17 -43.75
CA TYR A 22 -25.55 7.36 -42.95
C TYR A 22 -24.18 7.27 -42.25
N PHE A 23 -23.92 6.17 -41.58
CA PHE A 23 -22.68 5.96 -40.82
C PHE A 23 -21.53 5.38 -41.65
N ARG A 24 -21.65 5.33 -43.02
CA ARG A 24 -20.64 4.77 -43.92
C ARG A 24 -19.23 5.28 -43.67
N ARG A 25 -19.08 6.54 -43.24
CA ARG A 25 -17.78 7.17 -42.99
C ARG A 25 -17.16 6.65 -41.71
N LYS A 26 -17.93 6.57 -40.63
CA LYS A 26 -17.51 6.01 -39.32
C LYS A 26 -17.18 4.52 -39.45
N ILE A 27 -17.99 3.77 -40.22
CA ILE A 27 -17.74 2.33 -40.50
C ILE A 27 -16.43 2.17 -41.29
N ARG A 28 -16.21 2.93 -42.37
CA ARG A 28 -15.01 2.81 -43.17
C ARG A 28 -13.74 3.22 -42.41
N ASN A 29 -13.83 4.15 -41.49
CA ASN A 29 -12.72 4.58 -40.64
C ASN A 29 -12.45 3.58 -39.47
N GLY A 30 -13.27 2.55 -39.31
CA GLY A 30 -13.14 1.60 -38.21
C GLY A 30 -13.56 2.17 -36.84
N GLU A 31 -14.37 3.24 -36.85
CA GLU A 31 -14.93 3.83 -35.63
C GLU A 31 -16.13 3.06 -35.11
N TYR A 32 -17.00 2.59 -36.04
CA TYR A 32 -18.20 1.81 -35.76
C TYR A 32 -18.20 0.47 -36.49
N GLU A 33 -18.72 -0.57 -35.82
CA GLU A 33 -19.06 -1.86 -36.40
C GLU A 33 -20.53 -2.17 -36.13
N PHE A 34 -21.35 -2.31 -37.19
CA PHE A 34 -22.78 -2.57 -37.07
C PHE A 34 -23.13 -4.04 -37.27
N PHE A 35 -23.89 -4.57 -36.33
CA PHE A 35 -24.59 -5.84 -36.42
C PHE A 35 -26.10 -5.59 -36.60
N PHE A 36 -26.83 -6.55 -37.19
CA PHE A 36 -28.25 -6.40 -37.45
C PHE A 36 -29.01 -7.66 -37.03
N ALA A 37 -30.22 -7.45 -36.50
CA ALA A 37 -31.17 -8.52 -36.12
C ALA A 37 -32.58 -8.06 -36.45
N GLN A 38 -33.48 -8.99 -36.73
CA GLN A 38 -34.87 -8.69 -37.17
C GLN A 38 -35.86 -8.69 -35.99
N ASN A 39 -35.50 -9.24 -34.85
CA ASN A 39 -36.31 -9.31 -33.64
C ASN A 39 -35.43 -9.53 -32.40
N GLY A 40 -36.03 -9.51 -31.21
CA GLY A 40 -35.28 -9.68 -29.96
C GLY A 40 -34.65 -11.06 -29.79
N VAL A 41 -35.16 -12.12 -30.41
CA VAL A 41 -34.60 -13.47 -30.35
C VAL A 41 -33.30 -13.54 -31.14
N ASP A 42 -33.32 -13.00 -32.36
CA ASP A 42 -32.13 -12.89 -33.22
C ASP A 42 -31.08 -11.99 -32.56
N ALA A 43 -31.51 -10.88 -31.93
CA ALA A 43 -30.61 -9.96 -31.21
C ALA A 43 -29.84 -10.70 -30.10
N LEU A 44 -30.50 -11.51 -29.28
CA LEU A 44 -29.83 -12.30 -28.24
C LEU A 44 -28.83 -13.30 -28.81
N SER A 45 -29.15 -13.90 -30.00
CA SER A 45 -28.21 -14.79 -30.69
C SER A 45 -26.96 -14.04 -31.20
N VAL A 46 -27.15 -12.86 -31.75
CA VAL A 46 -26.02 -11.97 -32.18
C VAL A 46 -25.16 -11.57 -31.00
N MET A 47 -25.78 -11.15 -29.90
CA MET A 47 -25.06 -10.79 -28.67
C MET A 47 -24.28 -11.96 -28.05
N TYR A 48 -24.81 -13.17 -28.13
CA TYR A 48 -24.09 -14.37 -27.67
C TYR A 48 -22.81 -14.61 -28.47
N ASN A 49 -22.86 -14.38 -29.80
CA ASN A 49 -21.70 -14.54 -30.68
C ASN A 49 -20.74 -13.32 -30.64
N HIS A 50 -21.23 -12.15 -30.22
CA HIS A 50 -20.49 -10.89 -30.13
C HIS A 50 -20.71 -10.25 -28.75
N PRO A 51 -20.10 -10.81 -27.68
CA PRO A 51 -20.30 -10.35 -26.30
C PRO A 51 -19.72 -8.96 -26.02
N ASP A 52 -19.00 -8.41 -26.97
CA ASP A 52 -18.40 -7.08 -26.97
C ASP A 52 -19.24 -6.02 -27.67
N ILE A 53 -20.52 -6.29 -27.94
CA ILE A 53 -21.49 -5.26 -28.32
C ILE A 53 -21.73 -4.33 -27.14
N GLU A 54 -21.67 -3.01 -27.40
CA GLU A 54 -21.76 -1.97 -26.39
C GLU A 54 -23.04 -1.14 -26.49
N ILE A 55 -23.62 -1.03 -27.71
CA ILE A 55 -24.83 -0.25 -27.95
C ILE A 55 -25.85 -1.13 -28.71
N ILE A 56 -27.09 -1.08 -28.25
CA ILE A 56 -28.23 -1.71 -28.92
C ILE A 56 -29.22 -0.61 -29.33
N LEU A 57 -29.52 -0.51 -30.62
CA LEU A 57 -30.61 0.31 -31.14
C LEU A 57 -31.77 -0.62 -31.42
N SER A 58 -32.84 -0.59 -30.61
CA SER A 58 -33.94 -1.57 -30.73
C SER A 58 -35.26 -0.87 -31.03
N ASP A 59 -35.95 -1.30 -32.09
CA ASP A 59 -37.37 -0.99 -32.22
C ASP A 59 -38.16 -1.60 -31.06
N ILE A 60 -39.22 -0.94 -30.64
CA ILE A 60 -40.14 -1.43 -29.63
C ILE A 60 -41.03 -2.54 -30.20
N ASN A 61 -41.60 -2.35 -31.39
CA ASN A 61 -42.63 -3.19 -31.95
C ASN A 61 -42.08 -4.17 -33.01
N MET A 62 -41.67 -5.34 -32.56
CA MET A 62 -41.11 -6.38 -33.42
C MET A 62 -41.83 -7.73 -33.23
N PRO A 63 -41.80 -8.60 -34.23
CA PRO A 63 -42.35 -9.96 -34.08
C PRO A 63 -41.51 -10.82 -33.13
N GLU A 64 -42.08 -11.94 -32.67
CA GLU A 64 -41.47 -12.96 -31.79
C GLU A 64 -41.05 -12.42 -30.39
N MET A 65 -40.17 -11.46 -30.34
CA MET A 65 -39.74 -10.77 -29.09
C MET A 65 -39.64 -9.27 -29.36
N ASP A 66 -40.47 -8.52 -28.67
CA ASP A 66 -40.47 -7.05 -28.73
C ASP A 66 -39.27 -6.42 -28.03
N GLY A 67 -39.02 -5.11 -28.30
CA GLY A 67 -37.89 -4.37 -27.76
C GLY A 67 -37.93 -4.19 -26.24
N LEU A 68 -39.10 -4.11 -25.61
CA LEU A 68 -39.23 -4.00 -24.16
C LEU A 68 -38.83 -5.31 -23.47
N THR A 69 -39.20 -6.44 -24.05
CA THR A 69 -38.78 -7.77 -23.57
C THR A 69 -37.29 -7.98 -23.77
N LEU A 70 -36.73 -7.54 -24.90
CA LEU A 70 -35.29 -7.55 -25.15
C LEU A 70 -34.54 -6.70 -24.10
N LEU A 71 -35.00 -5.46 -23.83
CA LEU A 71 -34.43 -4.59 -22.82
C LEU A 71 -34.40 -5.25 -21.43
N ALA A 72 -35.48 -5.90 -21.03
CA ALA A 72 -35.52 -6.62 -19.75
C ALA A 72 -34.46 -7.72 -19.66
N LYS A 73 -34.28 -8.51 -20.75
CA LYS A 73 -33.24 -9.55 -20.81
C LYS A 73 -31.82 -9.01 -20.83
N VAL A 74 -31.59 -7.89 -21.51
CA VAL A 74 -30.29 -7.20 -21.52
C VAL A 74 -29.94 -6.71 -20.12
N ASN A 75 -30.92 -6.16 -19.40
CA ASN A 75 -30.68 -5.69 -18.02
C ASN A 75 -30.36 -6.85 -17.04
N GLU A 76 -30.88 -8.05 -17.27
CA GLU A 76 -30.51 -9.23 -16.49
C GLU A 76 -29.04 -9.59 -16.62
N MET A 77 -28.36 -9.21 -17.72
CA MET A 77 -26.91 -9.44 -17.92
C MET A 77 -26.03 -8.58 -17.03
N ARG A 78 -26.56 -7.52 -16.44
CA ARG A 78 -25.86 -6.59 -15.51
C ARG A 78 -24.54 -6.03 -16.06
N ASN A 79 -24.45 -5.81 -17.37
CA ASN A 79 -23.30 -5.19 -17.99
C ASN A 79 -23.46 -3.65 -17.98
N PRO A 80 -22.72 -2.88 -17.17
CA PRO A 80 -22.89 -1.44 -17.08
C PRO A 80 -22.42 -0.69 -18.35
N ALA A 81 -21.61 -1.32 -19.20
CA ALA A 81 -21.11 -0.74 -20.44
C ALA A 81 -22.04 -1.02 -21.64
N LEU A 82 -23.10 -1.83 -21.47
CA LEU A 82 -24.06 -2.13 -22.53
C LEU A 82 -25.27 -1.18 -22.42
N HIS A 83 -25.49 -0.37 -23.44
CA HIS A 83 -26.54 0.63 -23.45
C HIS A 83 -27.59 0.34 -24.53
N VAL A 84 -28.86 0.41 -24.15
CA VAL A 84 -29.98 0.21 -25.07
C VAL A 84 -30.66 1.53 -25.35
N ILE A 85 -30.71 1.90 -26.64
CA ILE A 85 -31.44 3.06 -27.16
C ILE A 85 -32.68 2.51 -27.87
N MET A 86 -33.86 2.94 -27.41
CA MET A 86 -35.13 2.45 -27.97
C MET A 86 -35.54 3.30 -29.18
N VAL A 87 -36.04 2.66 -30.22
CA VAL A 87 -36.61 3.35 -31.37
C VAL A 87 -38.13 3.11 -31.34
N SER A 88 -38.92 4.18 -31.45
CA SER A 88 -40.39 4.08 -31.26
C SER A 88 -41.14 4.90 -32.30
N ALA A 89 -42.37 4.49 -32.63
CA ALA A 89 -43.24 5.26 -33.50
C ALA A 89 -43.72 6.56 -32.83
N TYR A 90 -44.01 7.59 -33.66
CA TYR A 90 -44.57 8.85 -33.15
C TYR A 90 -45.88 8.61 -32.39
N GLY A 91 -45.97 9.13 -31.17
CA GLY A 91 -47.15 9.05 -30.31
C GLY A 91 -47.12 7.91 -29.29
N ASP A 92 -46.11 7.03 -29.28
CA ASP A 92 -46.03 5.86 -28.35
C ASP A 92 -45.39 6.21 -27.00
N MET A 93 -45.85 7.30 -26.38
CA MET A 93 -45.29 7.84 -25.12
C MET A 93 -45.41 6.86 -23.94
N VAL A 94 -46.36 5.90 -23.99
CA VAL A 94 -46.57 4.91 -22.92
C VAL A 94 -45.40 3.91 -22.92
N ASN A 95 -45.05 3.36 -24.05
CA ASN A 95 -43.96 2.39 -24.20
C ASN A 95 -42.58 3.05 -24.00
N ILE A 96 -42.42 4.29 -24.48
CA ILE A 96 -41.19 5.09 -24.24
C ILE A 96 -40.99 5.27 -22.74
N ARG A 97 -42.02 5.70 -21.99
CA ARG A 97 -41.93 5.87 -20.54
C ARG A 97 -41.61 4.53 -19.84
N GLN A 98 -42.23 3.44 -20.28
CA GLN A 98 -41.91 2.12 -19.75
C GLN A 98 -40.46 1.71 -20.01
N ALA A 99 -39.96 1.92 -21.22
CA ALA A 99 -38.57 1.63 -21.56
C ALA A 99 -37.58 2.43 -20.68
N MET A 100 -37.80 3.73 -20.53
CA MET A 100 -36.96 4.59 -19.69
C MET A 100 -36.99 4.16 -18.21
N ASN A 101 -38.16 3.82 -17.66
CA ASN A 101 -38.30 3.30 -16.31
C ASN A 101 -37.62 1.92 -16.13
N ASN A 102 -37.53 1.15 -17.20
CA ASN A 102 -36.84 -0.14 -17.21
C ASN A 102 -35.35 -0.04 -17.56
N GLY A 103 -34.76 1.16 -17.60
CA GLY A 103 -33.32 1.34 -17.74
C GLY A 103 -32.82 1.44 -19.18
N ALA A 104 -33.67 1.80 -20.16
CA ALA A 104 -33.16 2.22 -21.45
C ALA A 104 -32.28 3.46 -21.29
N PHE A 105 -31.23 3.55 -22.06
CA PHE A 105 -30.30 4.70 -22.01
C PHE A 105 -30.94 5.97 -22.55
N ASP A 106 -31.59 5.86 -23.70
CA ASP A 106 -32.30 6.95 -24.37
C ASP A 106 -33.31 6.38 -25.39
N PHE A 107 -33.99 7.24 -26.15
CA PHE A 107 -34.90 6.83 -27.20
C PHE A 107 -34.79 7.73 -28.44
N ALA A 108 -35.18 7.20 -29.60
CA ALA A 108 -35.35 7.94 -30.87
C ALA A 108 -36.78 7.70 -31.40
N ILE A 109 -37.34 8.70 -32.12
CA ILE A 109 -38.71 8.63 -32.66
C ILE A 109 -38.64 8.42 -34.18
N LYS A 110 -39.47 7.48 -34.70
CA LYS A 110 -39.66 7.30 -36.14
C LYS A 110 -40.60 8.39 -36.70
N PRO A 111 -40.30 9.03 -37.86
CA PRO A 111 -39.14 8.77 -38.73
C PRO A 111 -37.84 9.19 -38.04
N ILE A 112 -36.80 8.35 -38.11
CA ILE A 112 -35.57 8.55 -37.39
C ILE A 112 -34.85 9.80 -37.93
N ASP A 113 -34.66 10.79 -37.07
CA ASP A 113 -33.71 11.87 -37.31
C ASP A 113 -32.29 11.35 -37.04
N MET A 114 -31.52 11.22 -38.13
CA MET A 114 -30.18 10.61 -38.05
C MET A 114 -29.16 11.52 -37.35
N GLU A 115 -29.36 12.81 -37.29
CA GLU A 115 -28.49 13.75 -36.54
C GLU A 115 -28.73 13.59 -35.07
N ASP A 116 -29.99 13.53 -34.63
CA ASP A 116 -30.38 13.31 -33.24
C ASP A 116 -29.95 11.89 -32.73
N LEU A 117 -30.15 10.87 -33.58
CA LEU A 117 -29.67 9.52 -33.27
C LEU A 117 -28.13 9.48 -33.13
N SER A 118 -27.40 10.18 -33.99
CA SER A 118 -25.93 10.25 -33.87
C SER A 118 -25.49 10.93 -32.59
N LEU A 119 -26.15 12.00 -32.15
CA LEU A 119 -25.88 12.65 -30.87
C LEU A 119 -26.17 11.71 -29.68
N THR A 120 -27.23 10.94 -29.75
CA THR A 120 -27.59 9.97 -28.71
C THR A 120 -26.56 8.83 -28.64
N ILE A 121 -26.10 8.32 -29.79
CA ILE A 121 -25.01 7.32 -29.84
C ILE A 121 -23.71 7.92 -29.26
N ASP A 122 -23.35 9.15 -29.65
CA ASP A 122 -22.15 9.79 -29.16
C ASP A 122 -22.18 9.98 -27.63
N LYS A 123 -23.33 10.32 -27.02
CA LYS A 123 -23.54 10.35 -25.55
C LYS A 123 -23.39 8.98 -24.93
N ALA A 124 -23.93 7.93 -25.55
CA ALA A 124 -23.77 6.55 -25.05
C ALA A 124 -22.28 6.15 -25.05
N ILE A 125 -21.53 6.49 -26.11
CA ILE A 125 -20.09 6.23 -26.22
C ILE A 125 -19.31 6.95 -25.12
N GLU A 126 -19.61 8.22 -24.87
CA GLU A 126 -18.97 8.97 -23.77
C GLU A 126 -19.20 8.28 -22.43
N ARG A 127 -20.41 7.79 -22.19
CA ARG A 127 -20.74 7.07 -20.95
C ARG A 127 -20.01 5.73 -20.82
N ILE A 128 -19.92 4.98 -21.93
CA ILE A 128 -19.19 3.70 -22.00
C ILE A 128 -17.71 3.92 -21.74
N ASN A 129 -17.10 4.90 -22.38
CA ASN A 129 -15.68 5.25 -22.17
C ASN A 129 -15.40 5.60 -20.72
N PHE A 130 -16.24 6.42 -20.09
CA PHE A 130 -16.12 6.75 -18.67
C PHE A 130 -16.18 5.52 -17.75
N ILE A 131 -17.08 4.57 -18.05
CA ILE A 131 -17.19 3.31 -17.30
C ILE A 131 -15.92 2.47 -17.46
N HIS A 132 -15.41 2.33 -18.69
CA HIS A 132 -14.19 1.58 -18.96
C HIS A 132 -12.96 2.20 -18.29
N GLU A 133 -12.79 3.51 -18.35
CA GLU A 133 -11.70 4.23 -17.67
C GLU A 133 -11.76 3.97 -16.15
N THR A 134 -12.93 4.15 -15.54
CA THR A 134 -13.10 3.92 -14.10
C THR A 134 -12.81 2.47 -13.70
N GLN A 135 -13.22 1.49 -14.51
CA GLN A 135 -12.93 0.08 -14.26
C GLN A 135 -11.43 -0.24 -14.39
N GLN A 136 -10.76 0.34 -15.39
CA GLN A 136 -9.32 0.18 -15.56
C GLN A 136 -8.53 0.76 -14.38
N GLU A 137 -8.88 1.98 -13.96
CA GLU A 137 -8.25 2.63 -12.80
C GLU A 137 -8.44 1.78 -11.53
N HIS A 138 -9.65 1.25 -11.32
CA HIS A 138 -9.93 0.39 -10.15
C HIS A 138 -9.10 -0.89 -10.18
N THR A 139 -9.02 -1.56 -11.33
CA THR A 139 -8.23 -2.78 -11.50
C THR A 139 -6.74 -2.53 -11.28
N GLN A 140 -6.21 -1.41 -11.78
CA GLN A 140 -4.81 -1.01 -11.57
C GLN A 140 -4.52 -0.71 -10.10
N LEU A 141 -5.44 -0.02 -9.42
CA LEU A 141 -5.31 0.28 -7.99
C LEU A 141 -5.32 -0.99 -7.14
N GLU A 142 -6.20 -1.95 -7.44
CA GLU A 142 -6.24 -3.24 -6.74
C GLU A 142 -4.94 -4.05 -6.95
N SER A 143 -4.42 -4.07 -8.18
CA SER A 143 -3.14 -4.72 -8.48
C SER A 143 -2.00 -4.09 -7.68
N LEU A 144 -1.91 -2.76 -7.67
CA LEU A 144 -0.88 -2.03 -6.91
C LEU A 144 -0.98 -2.31 -5.40
N LYS A 145 -2.18 -2.31 -4.83
CA LYS A 145 -2.39 -2.66 -3.41
C LYS A 145 -1.92 -4.08 -3.09
N LYS A 146 -2.17 -5.03 -3.99
CA LYS A 146 -1.70 -6.41 -3.82
C LYS A 146 -0.18 -6.50 -3.84
N ASP A 147 0.47 -5.77 -4.74
CA ASP A 147 1.94 -5.73 -4.83
C ASP A 147 2.56 -5.12 -3.57
N LEU A 148 1.98 -4.02 -3.04
CA LEU A 148 2.41 -3.40 -1.79
C LEU A 148 2.22 -4.35 -0.59
N THR A 149 1.11 -5.09 -0.51
CA THR A 149 0.89 -6.09 0.53
C THR A 149 1.97 -7.18 0.48
N THR A 150 2.29 -7.67 -0.71
CA THR A 150 3.35 -8.67 -0.90
C THR A 150 4.72 -8.12 -0.48
N ALA A 151 5.01 -6.87 -0.81
CA ALA A 151 6.26 -6.21 -0.40
C ALA A 151 6.35 -6.06 1.12
N ARG A 152 5.24 -5.72 1.80
CA ARG A 152 5.13 -5.69 3.27
C ARG A 152 5.46 -7.06 3.88
N ASP A 153 4.84 -8.11 3.37
CA ASP A 153 5.07 -9.47 3.87
C ASP A 153 6.55 -9.84 3.75
N ILE A 154 7.18 -9.58 2.60
CA ILE A 154 8.61 -9.81 2.39
C ILE A 154 9.44 -9.01 3.40
N GLN A 155 9.11 -7.72 3.62
CA GLN A 155 9.80 -6.87 4.58
C GLN A 155 9.72 -7.43 6.00
N GLN A 156 8.54 -7.87 6.43
CA GLN A 156 8.36 -8.49 7.74
C GLN A 156 9.14 -9.80 7.88
N TYR A 157 9.21 -10.64 6.83
CA TYR A 157 10.00 -11.86 6.86
C TYR A 157 11.52 -11.62 6.92
N ILE A 158 11.99 -10.49 6.44
CA ILE A 158 13.40 -10.10 6.54
C ILE A 158 13.77 -9.81 8.01
N LEU A 159 12.88 -9.23 8.81
CA LEU A 159 13.12 -8.92 10.21
C LEU A 159 13.16 -10.19 11.06
N PRO A 160 13.94 -10.23 12.17
CA PRO A 160 13.95 -11.36 13.09
C PRO A 160 12.56 -11.62 13.68
N GLN A 161 12.11 -12.89 13.63
CA GLN A 161 10.78 -13.31 14.12
C GLN A 161 10.86 -14.12 15.43
N ALA A 162 12.03 -14.69 15.78
CA ALA A 162 12.21 -15.50 16.97
C ALA A 162 12.80 -14.71 18.13
N PHE A 163 12.15 -14.75 19.30
CA PHE A 163 12.55 -14.07 20.53
C PHE A 163 12.48 -15.03 21.73
N PRO A 164 13.54 -15.20 22.52
CA PRO A 164 14.92 -14.74 22.27
C PRO A 164 15.53 -15.45 21.06
N PRO A 165 16.54 -14.85 20.43
CA PRO A 165 17.19 -15.43 19.25
C PRO A 165 17.82 -16.80 19.51
N LEU A 166 18.02 -17.14 20.79
CA LEU A 166 18.67 -18.37 21.24
C LEU A 166 17.96 -18.86 22.52
N PRO A 167 17.20 -19.97 22.44
CA PRO A 167 16.48 -20.51 23.61
C PRO A 167 17.39 -20.84 24.80
N GLU A 168 18.64 -21.24 24.57
CA GLU A 168 19.63 -21.60 25.57
C GLU A 168 20.11 -20.41 26.42
N GLU A 169 19.94 -19.18 25.92
CA GLU A 169 20.41 -17.95 26.57
C GLU A 169 19.29 -17.14 27.24
N SER A 170 18.05 -17.66 27.22
CA SER A 170 16.88 -17.03 27.85
C SER A 170 17.06 -16.72 29.32
N ASN A 171 18.06 -17.36 29.97
CA ASN A 171 18.42 -17.11 31.37
C ASN A 171 19.39 -15.95 31.59
N ARG A 172 19.99 -15.40 30.53
CA ARG A 172 20.99 -14.33 30.60
C ARG A 172 20.51 -12.99 30.07
N LEU A 173 19.58 -13.05 29.09
CA LEU A 173 19.04 -11.87 28.46
C LEU A 173 17.58 -12.07 28.07
N ASP A 174 16.89 -10.96 27.98
CA ASP A 174 15.52 -10.90 27.45
C ASP A 174 15.50 -9.82 26.37
N ILE A 175 15.23 -10.22 25.12
CA ILE A 175 15.18 -9.32 23.97
C ILE A 175 13.80 -9.44 23.35
N TYR A 176 13.25 -8.28 22.99
CA TYR A 176 12.05 -8.19 22.18
C TYR A 176 12.09 -6.97 21.30
N ALA A 177 11.53 -7.08 20.10
CA ALA A 177 11.41 -5.96 19.18
C ALA A 177 10.06 -5.98 18.45
N SER A 178 9.62 -4.81 18.02
CA SER A 178 8.39 -4.62 17.27
C SER A 178 8.56 -3.46 16.31
N MET A 179 8.02 -3.60 15.12
CA MET A 179 7.94 -2.55 14.12
C MET A 179 6.51 -2.47 13.60
N GLU A 180 5.94 -1.27 13.57
CA GLU A 180 4.64 -0.94 13.01
C GLU A 180 4.81 0.18 11.98
N ALA A 181 4.64 -0.16 10.72
CA ALA A 181 4.80 0.80 9.64
C ALA A 181 3.60 1.77 9.59
N ALA A 182 3.86 3.05 9.36
CA ALA A 182 2.83 4.08 9.18
C ALA A 182 2.08 3.93 7.85
N LYS A 183 2.73 3.35 6.85
CA LYS A 183 2.17 3.08 5.51
C LYS A 183 2.21 1.57 5.22
N ASP A 184 1.94 1.22 3.98
CA ASP A 184 2.00 -0.18 3.54
C ASP A 184 3.36 -0.82 3.79
N ILE A 185 4.46 -0.07 3.60
CA ILE A 185 5.84 -0.49 3.85
C ILE A 185 6.62 0.63 4.52
N GLY A 186 7.53 0.28 5.47
CA GLY A 186 8.30 1.23 6.28
C GLY A 186 9.76 1.37 5.87
N GLY A 187 10.40 2.44 6.37
CA GLY A 187 11.85 2.65 6.28
C GLY A 187 12.62 2.09 7.46
N ASP A 188 11.95 1.94 8.58
CA ASP A 188 12.52 1.44 9.82
C ASP A 188 12.93 -0.03 9.75
N PHE A 189 13.90 -0.39 10.56
CA PHE A 189 14.18 -1.79 10.84
C PHE A 189 14.88 -2.01 12.18
N TYR A 190 14.75 -3.22 12.68
CA TYR A 190 15.59 -3.76 13.74
C TYR A 190 16.27 -5.05 13.29
N ASP A 191 17.39 -5.38 13.88
CA ASP A 191 18.02 -6.68 13.72
C ASP A 191 18.75 -7.08 15.02
N PHE A 192 18.88 -8.37 15.24
CA PHE A 192 19.76 -8.91 16.26
C PHE A 192 20.29 -10.26 15.76
N PHE A 193 21.54 -10.53 16.05
CA PHE A 193 22.19 -11.75 15.64
C PHE A 193 23.39 -12.10 16.54
N ARG A 194 23.63 -13.37 16.67
CA ARG A 194 24.78 -13.86 17.41
C ARG A 194 26.06 -13.61 16.61
N ILE A 195 27.06 -13.06 17.29
CA ILE A 195 28.42 -12.90 16.75
C ILE A 195 29.25 -14.14 17.13
N ASP A 196 29.22 -14.52 18.41
CA ASP A 196 29.89 -15.71 18.98
C ASP A 196 29.13 -16.19 20.22
N ASP A 197 29.76 -17.09 21.01
CA ASP A 197 29.14 -17.71 22.20
C ASP A 197 28.75 -16.72 23.31
N ASP A 198 29.34 -15.55 23.33
CA ASP A 198 29.17 -14.57 24.40
C ASP A 198 28.60 -13.25 23.94
N ARG A 199 28.54 -12.98 22.62
CA ARG A 199 28.20 -11.66 22.08
C ARG A 199 27.03 -11.71 21.09
N VAL A 200 26.10 -10.80 21.29
CA VAL A 200 24.94 -10.56 20.44
C VAL A 200 25.02 -9.13 19.88
N ALA A 201 24.86 -8.98 18.58
CA ALA A 201 24.67 -7.68 17.94
C ALA A 201 23.21 -7.27 17.98
N LEU A 202 22.99 -5.95 18.15
CA LEU A 202 21.70 -5.29 18.15
C LEU A 202 21.75 -4.13 17.14
N VAL A 203 20.73 -3.99 16.34
CA VAL A 203 20.58 -2.91 15.36
C VAL A 203 19.18 -2.35 15.46
N ILE A 204 19.06 -1.04 15.52
CA ILE A 204 17.82 -0.32 15.23
C ILE A 204 18.18 0.87 14.34
N ALA A 205 17.38 1.10 13.33
CA ALA A 205 17.68 2.08 12.31
C ALA A 205 16.43 2.62 11.64
N ASP A 206 16.53 3.84 11.14
CA ASP A 206 15.51 4.55 10.40
C ASP A 206 16.12 5.14 9.13
N VAL A 207 15.51 4.80 8.00
CA VAL A 207 15.88 5.27 6.65
C VAL A 207 15.13 6.54 6.33
N CYS A 208 15.84 7.56 5.88
CA CYS A 208 15.21 8.80 5.44
C CYS A 208 14.21 8.56 4.29
N GLY A 209 13.05 9.23 4.37
CA GLY A 209 11.98 9.09 3.37
C GLY A 209 10.96 8.00 3.72
N LYS A 210 10.01 7.76 2.81
CA LYS A 210 8.88 6.83 3.06
C LYS A 210 8.52 6.05 1.80
N GLY A 211 7.86 4.91 2.00
CA GLY A 211 7.36 4.08 0.91
C GLY A 211 8.43 3.18 0.28
N ILE A 212 8.23 2.80 -0.98
CA ILE A 212 9.04 1.78 -1.68
C ILE A 212 10.54 2.10 -1.69
N PRO A 213 11.01 3.33 -1.99
CA PRO A 213 12.44 3.63 -1.98
C PRO A 213 13.07 3.41 -0.60
N ALA A 214 12.41 3.88 0.47
CA ALA A 214 12.91 3.71 1.84
C ALA A 214 12.97 2.23 2.23
N ALA A 215 11.94 1.44 1.92
CA ALA A 215 11.91 0.01 2.19
C ALA A 215 13.01 -0.78 1.45
N LEU A 216 13.31 -0.42 0.20
CA LEU A 216 14.42 -1.03 -0.54
C LEU A 216 15.77 -0.68 0.08
N PHE A 217 15.99 0.59 0.42
CA PHE A 217 17.24 1.02 1.05
C PHE A 217 17.39 0.44 2.46
N MET A 218 16.30 0.24 3.19
CA MET A 218 16.25 -0.49 4.45
C MET A 218 16.79 -1.92 4.31
N ALA A 219 16.29 -2.69 3.33
CA ALA A 219 16.71 -4.08 3.12
C ALA A 219 18.21 -4.16 2.76
N ILE A 220 18.72 -3.22 1.95
CA ILE A 220 20.13 -3.10 1.60
C ILE A 220 20.95 -2.75 2.85
N SER A 221 20.53 -1.73 3.60
CA SER A 221 21.22 -1.24 4.81
C SER A 221 21.33 -2.34 5.85
N ARG A 222 20.23 -3.03 6.16
CA ARG A 222 20.21 -4.16 7.08
C ARG A 222 21.18 -5.27 6.65
N THR A 223 21.15 -5.65 5.36
CA THR A 223 21.99 -6.72 4.84
C THR A 223 23.48 -6.38 4.95
N ILE A 224 23.86 -5.16 4.59
CA ILE A 224 25.24 -4.70 4.68
C ILE A 224 25.70 -4.63 6.14
N ILE A 225 24.92 -3.98 7.03
CA ILE A 225 25.25 -3.85 8.44
C ILE A 225 25.40 -5.22 9.10
N ARG A 226 24.49 -6.15 8.86
CA ARG A 226 24.59 -7.53 9.36
C ARG A 226 25.85 -8.25 8.85
N SER A 227 26.13 -8.15 7.56
CA SER A 227 27.32 -8.76 6.95
C SER A 227 28.62 -8.22 7.54
N LYS A 228 28.71 -6.89 7.76
CA LYS A 228 29.87 -6.24 8.40
C LYS A 228 29.95 -6.56 9.89
N GLY A 229 28.81 -6.62 10.59
CA GLY A 229 28.75 -6.98 12.00
C GLY A 229 29.23 -8.39 12.30
N MET A 230 29.09 -9.31 11.36
CA MET A 230 29.68 -10.67 11.45
C MET A 230 31.20 -10.68 11.23
N GLN A 231 31.78 -9.62 10.64
CA GLN A 231 33.22 -9.52 10.34
C GLN A 231 33.98 -8.68 11.38
N TYR A 232 33.33 -7.64 11.91
CA TYR A 232 33.96 -6.66 12.79
C TYR A 232 33.22 -6.59 14.14
N THR A 233 33.96 -6.82 15.20
CA THR A 233 33.43 -6.70 16.59
C THR A 233 33.49 -5.29 17.17
N ASP A 234 34.35 -4.43 16.62
CA ASP A 234 34.40 -2.99 16.89
C ASP A 234 33.21 -2.34 16.16
N THR A 235 32.32 -1.71 16.92
CA THR A 235 31.08 -1.15 16.39
C THR A 235 31.32 0.08 15.52
N GLY A 236 32.32 0.89 15.83
CA GLY A 236 32.72 2.03 15.03
C GLY A 236 33.31 1.61 13.68
N LYS A 237 34.15 0.57 13.69
CA LYS A 237 34.71 0.00 12.45
C LYS A 237 33.61 -0.65 11.60
N CYS A 238 32.68 -1.39 12.22
CA CYS A 238 31.56 -1.98 11.52
C CYS A 238 30.75 -0.91 10.77
N MET A 239 30.43 0.21 11.42
CA MET A 239 29.68 1.31 10.81
C MET A 239 30.51 2.03 9.72
N THR A 240 31.82 2.20 9.92
CA THR A 240 32.72 2.79 8.90
C THR A 240 32.75 1.93 7.63
N GLU A 241 32.90 0.62 7.78
CA GLU A 241 32.94 -0.34 6.66
C GLU A 241 31.55 -0.55 6.01
N SER A 242 30.46 -0.26 6.73
CA SER A 242 29.10 -0.29 6.19
C SER A 242 28.77 0.98 5.41
N ASN A 243 29.36 2.09 5.78
CA ASN A 243 29.04 3.41 5.20
C ASN A 243 29.37 3.49 3.70
N LEU A 244 30.57 3.08 3.29
CA LEU A 244 31.02 3.25 1.91
C LEU A 244 30.09 2.56 0.87
N PRO A 245 29.72 1.26 1.02
CA PRO A 245 28.79 0.65 0.11
C PRO A 245 27.39 1.29 0.17
N LEU A 246 26.96 1.80 1.34
CA LEU A 246 25.67 2.48 1.44
C LEU A 246 25.65 3.82 0.72
N VAL A 247 26.73 4.59 0.76
CA VAL A 247 26.89 5.80 -0.08
C VAL A 247 26.81 5.45 -1.56
N ALA A 248 27.47 4.36 -1.98
CA ALA A 248 27.45 3.93 -3.39
C ALA A 248 26.07 3.48 -3.90
N TYR A 249 25.23 2.95 -3.00
CA TYR A 249 23.84 2.54 -3.32
C TYR A 249 22.80 3.63 -3.04
N SER A 250 23.20 4.78 -2.48
CA SER A 250 22.31 5.89 -2.18
C SER A 250 21.84 6.55 -3.49
N ALA A 251 20.58 6.33 -3.84
CA ALA A 251 19.88 7.12 -4.85
C ALA A 251 19.21 8.32 -4.15
N ASP A 252 19.12 9.46 -4.81
CA ASP A 252 18.42 10.66 -4.30
C ASP A 252 18.84 11.10 -2.89
N CYS A 253 20.14 10.98 -2.55
CA CYS A 253 20.67 11.36 -1.24
C CYS A 253 20.03 10.59 -0.06
N MET A 254 19.65 9.35 -0.23
CA MET A 254 19.16 8.51 0.86
C MET A 254 20.25 8.23 1.89
N PHE A 255 19.87 8.20 3.14
CA PHE A 255 20.73 7.86 4.27
C PHE A 255 19.94 7.10 5.33
N VAL A 256 20.65 6.57 6.30
CA VAL A 256 20.05 5.83 7.40
C VAL A 256 20.65 6.29 8.73
N THR A 257 19.80 6.53 9.73
CA THR A 257 20.22 6.69 11.12
C THR A 257 20.32 5.31 11.76
N VAL A 258 21.40 5.01 12.49
CA VAL A 258 21.63 3.67 13.03
C VAL A 258 22.13 3.75 14.47
N PHE A 259 21.51 2.96 15.34
CA PHE A 259 22.12 2.55 16.59
C PHE A 259 22.56 1.09 16.46
N TYR A 260 23.88 0.87 16.42
CA TYR A 260 24.47 -0.47 16.34
C TYR A 260 25.21 -0.77 17.64
N ALA A 261 24.92 -1.92 18.27
CA ALA A 261 25.55 -2.30 19.51
C ALA A 261 25.95 -3.78 19.51
N VAL A 262 27.00 -4.10 20.27
CA VAL A 262 27.46 -5.45 20.58
C VAL A 262 27.41 -5.64 22.09
N TYR A 263 26.53 -6.51 22.51
CA TYR A 263 26.32 -6.84 23.93
C TYR A 263 27.07 -8.11 24.31
N ASN A 264 27.89 -8.05 25.37
CA ASN A 264 28.53 -9.22 25.95
C ASN A 264 27.69 -9.77 27.10
N MET A 265 27.12 -10.96 26.90
CA MET A 265 26.19 -11.59 27.84
C MET A 265 26.84 -12.03 29.15
N LYS A 266 28.18 -12.23 29.19
CA LYS A 266 28.91 -12.63 30.41
C LYS A 266 29.21 -11.41 31.28
N THR A 267 29.70 -10.35 30.69
CA THR A 267 30.17 -9.19 31.43
C THR A 267 29.10 -8.13 31.63
N GLY A 268 28.06 -8.11 30.76
CA GLY A 268 27.07 -7.03 30.72
C GLY A 268 27.58 -5.76 30.01
N LEU A 269 28.79 -5.80 29.42
CA LEU A 269 29.33 -4.67 28.67
C LEU A 269 28.63 -4.58 27.31
N LEU A 270 28.12 -3.38 26.99
CA LEU A 270 27.60 -3.00 25.69
C LEU A 270 28.59 -2.02 25.03
N ALA A 271 29.19 -2.43 23.93
CA ALA A 271 29.89 -1.54 23.02
C ALA A 271 28.89 -1.06 21.96
N TYR A 272 28.84 0.25 21.67
CA TYR A 272 27.85 0.77 20.71
C TYR A 272 28.39 1.93 19.86
N CYS A 273 27.80 2.08 18.69
CA CYS A 273 27.97 3.20 17.80
C CYS A 273 26.59 3.81 17.48
N ASN A 274 26.34 5.02 17.97
CA ASN A 274 25.15 5.77 17.58
C ASN A 274 25.50 6.69 16.41
N ALA A 275 25.02 6.34 15.21
CA ALA A 275 25.22 7.05 13.95
C ALA A 275 23.99 7.92 13.61
N GLY A 276 23.78 8.96 14.39
CA GLY A 276 22.71 9.94 14.17
C GLY A 276 21.30 9.47 14.57
N HIS A 277 21.18 8.31 15.22
CA HIS A 277 19.89 7.74 15.63
C HIS A 277 19.40 8.32 16.96
N ASN A 278 18.12 8.10 17.27
CA ASN A 278 17.50 8.47 18.53
C ASN A 278 18.31 7.92 19.71
N ARG A 279 18.32 8.68 20.80
CA ARG A 279 19.09 8.33 22.00
C ARG A 279 18.34 7.25 22.78
N PRO A 280 18.87 6.03 22.92
CA PRO A 280 18.25 5.01 23.75
C PRO A 280 18.04 5.47 25.19
N VAL A 281 17.04 4.89 25.84
CA VAL A 281 16.77 5.09 27.25
C VAL A 281 17.24 3.86 28.02
N LEU A 282 18.08 4.05 29.03
CA LEU A 282 18.43 3.05 30.01
C LEU A 282 17.43 3.13 31.16
N LEU A 283 16.68 2.08 31.38
CA LEU A 283 15.77 1.91 32.50
C LEU A 283 16.44 1.01 33.54
N HIS A 284 16.74 1.59 34.69
CA HIS A 284 17.33 0.87 35.81
C HIS A 284 16.31 0.00 36.56
N SER A 285 16.80 -0.98 37.28
CA SER A 285 15.97 -1.90 38.06
C SER A 285 15.15 -1.21 39.15
N ASP A 286 15.52 -0.03 39.60
CA ASP A 286 14.79 0.81 40.56
C ASP A 286 13.71 1.71 39.93
N GLY A 287 13.54 1.65 38.60
CA GLY A 287 12.59 2.47 37.84
C GLY A 287 13.11 3.84 37.39
N THR A 288 14.34 4.18 37.73
CA THR A 288 14.94 5.42 37.19
C THR A 288 15.33 5.27 35.72
N THR A 289 15.23 6.35 34.97
CA THR A 289 15.56 6.38 33.55
C THR A 289 16.74 7.31 33.28
N GLU A 290 17.68 6.84 32.47
CA GLU A 290 18.80 7.62 31.97
C GLU A 290 18.78 7.65 30.43
N ILE A 291 18.95 8.83 29.83
CA ILE A 291 19.02 8.95 28.37
C ILE A 291 20.50 8.92 27.97
N LEU A 292 20.87 8.01 27.07
CA LEU A 292 22.23 7.88 26.59
C LEU A 292 22.76 9.21 26.00
N PRO A 293 24.10 9.46 26.02
CA PRO A 293 24.71 10.67 25.47
C PRO A 293 24.28 10.98 24.04
N LYS A 294 24.38 12.23 23.64
CA LYS A 294 24.14 12.66 22.26
C LYS A 294 25.10 11.95 21.31
N PRO A 295 24.61 11.49 20.12
CA PRO A 295 25.47 10.85 19.13
C PRO A 295 26.59 11.82 18.69
N ARG A 296 27.78 11.26 18.56
CA ARG A 296 28.99 11.99 18.09
C ARG A 296 29.29 11.67 16.64
N ASN A 297 28.65 10.68 16.10
CA ASN A 297 28.85 10.20 14.73
C ASN A 297 27.81 10.80 13.80
N LEU A 298 28.17 10.88 12.51
CA LEU A 298 27.26 11.28 11.45
C LEU A 298 26.29 10.12 11.09
N ILE A 299 25.31 10.43 10.29
CA ILE A 299 24.40 9.45 9.68
C ILE A 299 25.14 8.58 8.66
N VAL A 300 24.69 7.36 8.45
CA VAL A 300 25.31 6.38 7.54
C VAL A 300 24.74 6.55 6.12
N GLY A 301 25.59 6.43 5.11
CA GLY A 301 25.19 6.50 3.70
C GLY A 301 25.16 7.92 3.11
N ALA A 302 25.50 8.97 3.91
CA ALA A 302 25.48 10.36 3.44
C ALA A 302 26.84 10.89 2.98
N TYR A 303 27.94 10.46 3.62
CA TYR A 303 29.28 11.01 3.38
C TYR A 303 30.30 9.88 3.22
N GLU A 304 31.03 9.84 2.09
CA GLU A 304 31.98 8.79 1.79
C GLU A 304 33.08 8.62 2.86
N ASN A 305 33.61 9.74 3.34
CA ASN A 305 34.75 9.77 4.28
C ASN A 305 34.30 9.82 5.75
N ALA A 306 33.06 9.46 6.06
CA ALA A 306 32.62 9.40 7.44
C ALA A 306 33.35 8.29 8.21
N SER A 307 33.85 8.63 9.41
CA SER A 307 34.41 7.67 10.36
C SER A 307 33.56 7.65 11.62
N PHE A 308 33.38 6.47 12.17
CA PHE A 308 32.48 6.23 13.28
C PHE A 308 33.27 5.78 14.52
N LYS A 309 32.88 6.27 15.67
CA LYS A 309 33.50 5.96 16.94
C LYS A 309 32.60 5.11 17.81
N GLU A 310 33.20 4.19 18.51
CA GLU A 310 32.58 3.35 19.52
C GLU A 310 32.50 4.09 20.86
N ASP A 311 31.39 3.86 21.57
CA ASP A 311 31.20 4.19 22.98
C ASP A 311 30.85 2.90 23.74
N THR A 312 30.93 2.90 25.08
CA THR A 312 30.61 1.73 25.90
C THR A 312 29.66 2.10 27.03
N LEU A 313 28.86 1.13 27.44
CA LEU A 313 27.89 1.20 28.52
C LEU A 313 27.95 -0.12 29.32
N GLN A 314 28.05 -0.03 30.65
CA GLN A 314 27.88 -1.18 31.52
C GLN A 314 26.38 -1.32 31.88
N LEU A 315 25.78 -2.45 31.54
CA LEU A 315 24.45 -2.79 32.03
C LEU A 315 24.59 -3.64 33.30
N GLU A 316 23.89 -3.28 34.37
CA GLU A 316 23.79 -4.08 35.58
C GLU A 316 22.63 -5.08 35.45
N THR A 317 22.60 -6.08 36.33
CA THR A 317 21.50 -7.06 36.36
C THR A 317 20.19 -6.38 36.69
N GLY A 318 19.17 -6.59 35.85
CA GLY A 318 17.87 -5.94 35.92
C GLY A 318 17.74 -4.68 35.06
N ASP A 319 18.85 -4.11 34.59
CA ASP A 319 18.81 -2.97 33.68
C ASP A 319 18.20 -3.34 32.32
N THR A 320 17.49 -2.39 31.74
CA THR A 320 16.84 -2.52 30.45
C THR A 320 17.24 -1.38 29.51
N LEU A 321 17.82 -1.69 28.36
CA LEU A 321 18.08 -0.73 27.30
C LEU A 321 16.90 -0.70 26.33
N VAL A 322 16.27 0.46 26.19
CA VAL A 322 15.14 0.68 25.28
C VAL A 322 15.63 1.56 24.11
N MET A 323 15.73 0.94 22.96
CA MET A 323 16.05 1.57 21.68
C MET A 323 14.76 1.79 20.91
N TYR A 324 14.63 2.94 20.21
CA TYR A 324 13.39 3.33 19.55
C TYR A 324 13.67 4.30 18.40
N THR A 325 12.75 4.34 17.42
CA THR A 325 12.76 5.34 16.33
C THR A 325 11.91 6.54 16.70
N ASP A 326 12.05 7.62 15.94
CA ASP A 326 11.39 8.90 16.22
C ASP A 326 9.85 8.81 16.21
N GLY A 327 9.25 7.88 15.43
CA GLY A 327 7.82 7.64 15.46
C GLY A 327 7.24 7.35 16.85
N VAL A 328 8.04 6.84 17.81
CA VAL A 328 7.62 6.69 19.21
C VAL A 328 7.37 8.06 19.87
N THR A 329 8.31 8.99 19.72
CA THR A 329 8.25 10.31 20.37
C THR A 329 7.50 11.35 19.56
N GLU A 330 7.42 11.19 18.24
CA GLU A 330 6.74 12.08 17.32
C GLU A 330 5.29 11.68 17.03
N ALA A 331 4.80 10.56 17.59
CA ALA A 331 3.38 10.20 17.55
C ALA A 331 2.52 11.36 18.04
N THR A 332 1.51 11.75 17.27
CA THR A 332 0.68 12.94 17.56
C THR A 332 -0.74 12.54 17.94
N ASN A 333 -1.37 13.39 18.77
CA ASN A 333 -2.79 13.31 19.05
C ASN A 333 -3.62 14.18 18.08
N LEU A 334 -4.95 14.19 18.22
CA LEU A 334 -5.86 14.99 17.39
C LEU A 334 -5.62 16.51 17.53
N ALA A 335 -5.00 16.96 18.62
CA ALA A 335 -4.59 18.36 18.83
C ALA A 335 -3.22 18.67 18.20
N LYS A 336 -2.58 17.72 17.53
CA LYS A 336 -1.23 17.80 16.96
C LYS A 336 -0.11 18.02 18.00
N GLU A 337 -0.34 17.60 19.23
CA GLU A 337 0.70 17.55 20.25
C GLU A 337 1.48 16.24 20.10
N ALA A 338 2.81 16.29 20.24
CA ALA A 338 3.65 15.09 20.20
C ALA A 338 3.60 14.33 21.53
N PHE A 339 3.74 13.01 21.48
CA PHE A 339 3.87 12.14 22.66
C PHE A 339 5.07 12.57 23.50
N GLY A 340 6.22 12.75 22.88
CA GLY A 340 7.40 13.35 23.46
C GLY A 340 8.19 12.41 24.36
N LEU A 341 9.47 12.77 24.54
CA LEU A 341 10.42 11.98 25.33
C LEU A 341 10.07 11.92 26.82
N GLU A 342 9.47 12.96 27.37
CA GLU A 342 9.09 13.02 28.79
C GLU A 342 8.00 11.99 29.13
N ARG A 343 6.93 11.91 28.32
CA ARG A 343 5.89 10.90 28.50
C ARG A 343 6.44 9.50 28.28
N PHE A 344 7.32 9.32 27.30
CA PHE A 344 7.99 8.05 27.05
C PHE A 344 8.79 7.57 28.28
N CYS A 345 9.66 8.41 28.84
CA CYS A 345 10.42 8.10 30.06
C CYS A 345 9.50 7.84 31.25
N THR A 346 8.42 8.61 31.42
CA THR A 346 7.44 8.42 32.48
C THR A 346 6.75 7.06 32.36
N THR A 347 6.37 6.66 31.15
CA THR A 347 5.79 5.34 30.89
C THR A 347 6.78 4.24 31.27
N LEU A 348 8.05 4.35 30.81
CA LEU A 348 9.08 3.35 31.10
C LEU A 348 9.37 3.18 32.60
N SER A 349 9.38 4.27 33.37
CA SER A 349 9.70 4.25 34.82
C SER A 349 8.80 3.29 35.61
N SER A 350 7.58 3.05 35.16
CA SER A 350 6.63 2.13 35.79
C SER A 350 6.80 0.66 35.36
N LEU A 351 7.76 0.35 34.48
CA LEU A 351 7.87 -0.94 33.80
C LEU A 351 9.18 -1.68 34.12
N ALA A 352 9.94 -1.26 35.14
CA ALA A 352 11.24 -1.84 35.45
C ALA A 352 11.20 -3.35 35.79
N ASP A 353 10.09 -3.82 36.35
CA ASP A 353 9.87 -5.23 36.72
C ASP A 353 9.36 -6.08 35.53
N LYS A 354 9.01 -5.45 34.42
CA LYS A 354 8.38 -6.11 33.26
C LYS A 354 9.42 -6.76 32.34
N SER A 355 8.95 -7.75 31.54
CA SER A 355 9.74 -8.33 30.44
C SER A 355 9.86 -7.35 29.26
N SER A 356 10.87 -7.58 28.41
CA SER A 356 11.07 -6.76 27.19
C SER A 356 9.81 -6.71 26.31
N HIS A 357 9.10 -7.84 26.16
CA HIS A 357 7.82 -7.90 25.45
C HIS A 357 6.75 -7.01 26.10
N GLN A 358 6.56 -7.14 27.44
CA GLN A 358 5.57 -6.34 28.16
C GLN A 358 5.88 -4.84 28.13
N ILE A 359 7.16 -4.46 28.09
CA ILE A 359 7.58 -3.05 27.95
C ILE A 359 7.14 -2.51 26.58
N VAL A 360 7.42 -3.24 25.50
CA VAL A 360 7.02 -2.83 24.15
C VAL A 360 5.50 -2.70 24.05
N ASP A 361 4.73 -3.68 24.54
CA ASP A 361 3.27 -3.64 24.51
C ASP A 361 2.70 -2.47 25.32
N ALA A 362 3.24 -2.21 26.51
CA ALA A 362 2.79 -1.11 27.36
C ALA A 362 3.08 0.28 26.72
N VAL A 363 4.23 0.43 26.10
CA VAL A 363 4.55 1.67 25.37
C VAL A 363 3.64 1.85 24.17
N ARG A 364 3.39 0.81 23.36
CA ARG A 364 2.47 0.86 22.24
C ARG A 364 1.04 1.22 22.68
N ALA A 365 0.56 0.62 23.78
CA ALA A 365 -0.74 0.96 24.36
C ALA A 365 -0.79 2.44 24.77
N SER A 366 0.27 2.93 25.45
CA SER A 366 0.35 4.34 25.88
C SER A 366 0.36 5.32 24.69
N ILE A 367 1.04 4.98 23.58
CA ILE A 367 1.02 5.79 22.35
C ILE A 367 -0.39 5.77 21.72
N SER A 368 -1.01 4.60 21.62
CA SER A 368 -2.36 4.44 21.05
C SER A 368 -3.42 5.24 21.84
N ASP A 369 -3.35 5.16 23.18
CA ASP A 369 -4.25 5.91 24.06
C ASP A 369 -4.05 7.42 23.92
N PHE A 370 -2.79 7.87 23.78
CA PHE A 370 -2.46 9.28 23.58
C PHE A 370 -2.91 9.79 22.20
N ALA A 371 -2.70 9.00 21.14
CA ALA A 371 -3.08 9.35 19.78
C ALA A 371 -4.61 9.47 19.63
N ALA A 372 -5.39 8.71 20.40
CA ALA A 372 -6.85 8.79 20.46
C ALA A 372 -7.52 8.77 19.07
N GLY A 373 -6.98 7.97 18.15
CA GLY A 373 -7.49 7.82 16.78
C GLY A 373 -6.87 8.79 15.75
N ALA A 374 -5.86 9.57 16.11
CA ALA A 374 -5.07 10.30 15.13
C ALA A 374 -4.28 9.33 14.23
N GLU A 375 -4.09 9.69 12.97
CA GLU A 375 -3.35 8.89 12.00
C GLU A 375 -1.86 8.83 12.39
N GLN A 376 -1.27 7.64 12.29
CA GLN A 376 0.15 7.42 12.53
C GLN A 376 0.99 8.15 11.46
N SER A 377 1.88 9.03 11.90
CA SER A 377 2.69 9.88 11.02
C SER A 377 3.98 9.24 10.55
N ASP A 378 4.59 8.36 11.37
CA ASP A 378 5.84 7.67 11.07
C ASP A 378 5.87 6.24 11.60
N ASP A 379 6.84 5.44 11.13
CA ASP A 379 7.04 4.07 11.58
C ASP A 379 7.36 4.05 13.07
N ILE A 380 6.74 3.15 13.83
CA ILE A 380 6.98 2.98 15.27
C ILE A 380 7.77 1.69 15.47
N THR A 381 9.06 1.85 15.74
CA THR A 381 9.96 0.71 15.96
C THR A 381 10.62 0.78 17.33
N MET A 382 10.63 -0.35 18.03
CA MET A 382 11.32 -0.51 19.31
C MET A 382 12.11 -1.81 19.35
N LEU A 383 13.28 -1.76 19.98
CA LEU A 383 14.11 -2.92 20.30
C LEU A 383 14.55 -2.79 21.76
N VAL A 384 14.18 -3.74 22.58
CA VAL A 384 14.39 -3.74 24.03
C VAL A 384 15.29 -4.91 24.42
N LEU A 385 16.35 -4.62 25.15
CA LEU A 385 17.27 -5.59 25.75
C LEU A 385 17.24 -5.44 27.25
N LYS A 386 16.91 -6.51 28.00
CA LYS A 386 16.99 -6.58 29.47
C LYS A 386 18.06 -7.57 29.87
N ARG A 387 18.99 -7.15 30.73
CA ARG A 387 19.95 -8.03 31.40
C ARG A 387 19.26 -8.78 32.55
N LYS A 388 19.32 -10.12 32.53
CA LYS A 388 18.81 -10.97 33.59
C LYS A 388 19.87 -11.30 34.65
#